data_49aac5713c9c1eb02ce6785d7a79d552
#
_entry.id   49aac5713c9c1eb02ce6785d7a79d552
#
_cell.length_a   1.000
_cell.length_b   1.000
_cell.length_c   1.000
_cell.angle_alpha   90.00
_cell.angle_beta   90.00
_cell.angle_gamma   90.00
#
_symmetry.space_group_name_H-M   'P 1'
#
loop_
_entity.id
_entity.type
_entity.pdbx_description
1 polymer ?
#
loop_
_entity_poly.entity_id
_entity_poly.type
_entity_poly.pdbx_seq_one_letter_code
_entity_poly.pdbx_strand_id
1 'polypeptide(L)'
;MKKIDNYIARSETDYNRLYSSSLANPEFFWNQIAETFLWKKKWTKTLEYDFNKPEFKWFLNGKLNITENCLDRHLLNDPEKTAILFEPNDPFQESEKISYKQLHKRVCVFANVLKSKNIKKGDRVCIYMPMVPELTVAVLACARIGAVHSVVFAGFSSTALAARINDAECKALLTADGSFRGSKIIDLKSIVDQALLECQSIESTIVLKRIGADVNMNNNETWWHDEINGVSDYCEAEEMDSEDMLFILYTSGSTGKPKGMVHSCGGYMVYSTYTFLNVFQYHPSDIYWCTADIGWITGHSYIVYGPLLAGATSVMFEGVPSYPDYSRFWNIVEKHKITHFYTAPTAIRALAKHPVSLVDDNNLSSLKVLGTVGEPINEEAWNWYDKNIGKSKCPIVDTWWQTETGGIMLSSLAGVTDDKPTYATKPMIGIQPVLLDNNGKEISEFDKEGILAIKYPWPSMARTIYGNHQRYKNVYFAAYPGYYFPGDGALTDSKGNYRITGRVDDVVIVSGHNLGTAPIEDAINLHENVVESAVVGYPHDIKGNALRAFVILLDEKASINMDKEIKEQISKTIGPIAKPDIIQIVPGLPKTRSGKIMRRILRKIASGEKENFGDISTLLNPEVVKQILNKS
;
A
#
# COMPACT_ATOMS: atom_id res chain seq x y z
N MET A 1 19.31 -6.09 25.26
CA MET A 1 18.36 -5.26 24.47
C MET A 1 16.98 -5.39 25.09
N LYS A 2 16.20 -4.30 25.23
CA LYS A 2 14.78 -4.38 25.60
C LYS A 2 14.04 -5.19 24.55
N LYS A 3 13.07 -6.01 24.95
CA LYS A 3 12.26 -6.78 24.01
C LYS A 3 11.05 -5.95 23.61
N ILE A 4 10.78 -5.85 22.32
CA ILE A 4 9.62 -5.15 21.78
C ILE A 4 8.30 -5.78 22.27
N ASP A 5 8.30 -7.05 22.64
CA ASP A 5 7.15 -7.80 23.15
C ASP A 5 6.41 -7.10 24.31
N ASN A 6 7.12 -6.32 25.14
CA ASN A 6 6.51 -5.56 26.24
C ASN A 6 5.56 -4.44 25.75
N TYR A 7 5.63 -4.09 24.46
CA TYR A 7 4.83 -3.04 23.83
C TYR A 7 3.85 -3.60 22.81
N ILE A 8 3.75 -4.93 22.69
CA ILE A 8 2.76 -5.61 21.87
C ILE A 8 1.53 -5.90 22.73
N ALA A 9 0.38 -5.41 22.33
CA ALA A 9 -0.88 -5.71 23.01
C ALA A 9 -1.25 -7.18 22.77
N ARG A 10 -1.53 -7.93 23.83
CA ARG A 10 -1.93 -9.34 23.79
C ARG A 10 -3.36 -9.56 24.28
N SER A 11 -4.02 -8.51 24.73
CA SER A 11 -5.41 -8.47 25.16
C SER A 11 -5.99 -7.08 24.94
N GLU A 12 -7.31 -6.93 24.94
CA GLU A 12 -7.96 -5.62 24.87
C GLU A 12 -7.56 -4.72 26.05
N THR A 13 -7.36 -5.28 27.24
CA THR A 13 -6.84 -4.56 28.40
C THR A 13 -5.44 -4.01 28.13
N ASP A 14 -4.56 -4.79 27.49
CA ASP A 14 -3.24 -4.31 27.09
C ASP A 14 -3.33 -3.22 26.04
N TYR A 15 -4.21 -3.39 25.04
CA TYR A 15 -4.46 -2.35 24.05
C TYR A 15 -4.86 -1.04 24.71
N ASN A 16 -5.87 -1.06 25.58
CA ASN A 16 -6.37 0.14 26.26
C ASN A 16 -5.29 0.80 27.13
N ARG A 17 -4.51 0.01 27.86
CA ARG A 17 -3.39 0.50 28.69
C ARG A 17 -2.29 1.15 27.84
N LEU A 18 -1.84 0.47 26.78
CA LEU A 18 -0.78 0.96 25.90
C LEU A 18 -1.26 2.17 25.10
N TYR A 19 -2.49 2.16 24.62
CA TYR A 19 -3.09 3.29 23.91
C TYR A 19 -3.17 4.53 24.82
N SER A 20 -3.71 4.40 26.01
CA SER A 20 -3.78 5.51 26.98
C SER A 20 -2.39 6.03 27.34
N SER A 21 -1.42 5.15 27.57
CA SER A 21 -0.03 5.54 27.85
C SER A 21 0.61 6.27 26.67
N SER A 22 0.36 5.83 25.45
CA SER A 22 0.89 6.45 24.23
C SER A 22 0.33 7.85 23.99
N LEU A 23 -0.92 8.12 24.40
CA LEU A 23 -1.52 9.43 24.32
C LEU A 23 -1.05 10.37 25.43
N ALA A 24 -0.87 9.84 26.64
CA ALA A 24 -0.44 10.62 27.82
C ALA A 24 1.00 11.14 27.68
N ASN A 25 1.91 10.33 27.10
CA ASN A 25 3.29 10.71 26.87
C ASN A 25 3.84 10.06 25.57
N PRO A 26 3.49 10.59 24.39
CA PRO A 26 3.87 10.01 23.12
C PRO A 26 5.39 9.92 22.91
N GLU A 27 6.16 10.94 23.31
CA GLU A 27 7.62 10.94 23.17
C GLU A 27 8.25 9.81 23.98
N PHE A 28 7.86 9.66 25.24
CA PHE A 28 8.35 8.59 26.08
C PHE A 28 7.96 7.21 25.52
N PHE A 29 6.73 7.07 25.05
CA PHE A 29 6.24 5.82 24.45
C PHE A 29 7.10 5.38 23.26
N TRP A 30 7.28 6.26 22.28
CA TRP A 30 8.09 5.95 21.09
C TRP A 30 9.59 5.80 21.39
N ASN A 31 10.09 6.56 22.38
CA ASN A 31 11.47 6.36 22.87
C ASN A 31 11.71 4.93 23.36
N GLN A 32 10.78 4.38 24.16
CA GLN A 32 10.93 3.02 24.70
C GLN A 32 10.90 1.96 23.57
N ILE A 33 10.07 2.14 22.56
CA ILE A 33 10.01 1.23 21.40
C ILE A 33 11.29 1.34 20.58
N ALA A 34 11.77 2.55 20.30
CA ALA A 34 12.99 2.78 19.54
C ALA A 34 14.23 2.14 20.21
N GLU A 35 14.27 2.08 21.55
CA GLU A 35 15.34 1.42 22.30
C GLU A 35 15.42 -0.11 22.10
N THR A 36 14.45 -0.71 21.42
CA THR A 36 14.44 -2.15 21.09
C THR A 36 15.19 -2.48 19.80
N PHE A 37 15.66 -1.47 19.08
CA PHE A 37 16.38 -1.59 17.81
C PHE A 37 17.90 -1.36 18.00
N LEU A 38 18.67 -1.78 17.00
CA LEU A 38 20.09 -1.48 16.92
C LEU A 38 20.30 -0.06 16.42
N TRP A 39 21.05 0.73 17.19
CA TRP A 39 21.47 2.07 16.83
C TRP A 39 23.00 2.15 16.95
N LYS A 40 23.68 2.68 15.94
CA LYS A 40 25.12 2.97 16.03
C LYS A 40 25.39 4.08 17.06
N LYS A 41 24.47 5.06 17.12
CA LYS A 41 24.46 6.12 18.14
C LYS A 41 23.01 6.42 18.52
N LYS A 42 22.73 6.49 19.82
CA LYS A 42 21.41 6.89 20.31
C LYS A 42 21.13 8.37 19.99
N TRP A 43 19.87 8.68 19.84
CA TRP A 43 19.35 10.04 19.63
C TRP A 43 19.49 10.92 20.89
N THR A 44 19.48 12.22 20.69
CA THR A 44 19.51 13.22 21.78
C THR A 44 18.13 13.72 22.17
N LYS A 45 17.17 13.68 21.24
CA LYS A 45 15.77 14.06 21.44
C LYS A 45 14.87 13.14 20.63
N THR A 46 13.77 12.68 21.20
CA THR A 46 12.88 11.72 20.55
C THR A 46 12.09 12.35 19.41
N LEU A 47 11.53 13.54 19.62
CA LEU A 47 10.69 14.25 18.65
C LEU A 47 10.92 15.75 18.68
N GLU A 48 10.97 16.35 17.51
CA GLU A 48 10.83 17.77 17.28
C GLU A 48 9.83 17.99 16.14
N TYR A 49 8.80 18.81 16.37
CA TYR A 49 7.78 19.02 15.36
C TYR A 49 7.12 20.38 15.44
N ASP A 50 6.61 20.84 14.29
CA ASP A 50 5.77 22.03 14.16
C ASP A 50 4.75 21.78 13.05
N PHE A 51 3.47 21.64 13.40
CA PHE A 51 2.39 21.47 12.42
C PHE A 51 2.16 22.73 11.56
N ASN A 52 2.53 23.91 12.03
CA ASN A 52 2.35 25.15 11.26
C ASN A 52 3.39 25.27 10.13
N LYS A 53 4.56 24.64 10.32
CA LYS A 53 5.63 24.58 9.31
C LYS A 53 5.71 23.25 8.59
N PRO A 54 4.86 22.26 8.90
CA PRO A 54 4.91 20.81 8.73
C PRO A 54 6.32 20.22 8.71
N GLU A 55 7.07 20.50 9.79
CA GLU A 55 8.40 19.95 10.02
C GLU A 55 8.34 18.89 11.14
N PHE A 56 8.83 17.71 10.85
CA PHE A 56 8.77 16.55 11.76
C PHE A 56 10.13 15.85 11.76
N LYS A 57 10.74 15.70 12.93
CA LYS A 57 12.01 14.98 13.10
C LYS A 57 11.91 14.03 14.27
N TRP A 58 12.20 12.77 14.00
CA TRP A 58 12.17 11.70 15.00
C TRP A 58 13.57 11.17 15.28
N PHE A 59 13.87 10.95 16.56
CA PHE A 59 15.15 10.38 17.01
C PHE A 59 16.36 11.20 16.56
N LEU A 60 16.34 12.50 16.87
CA LEU A 60 17.31 13.49 16.41
C LEU A 60 18.74 13.12 16.77
N ASN A 61 19.65 13.22 15.81
CA ASN A 61 21.07 12.85 15.91
C ASN A 61 21.30 11.35 16.17
N GLY A 62 20.27 10.53 16.13
CA GLY A 62 20.39 9.06 16.15
C GLY A 62 21.05 8.57 14.87
N LYS A 63 21.98 7.60 15.01
CA LYS A 63 22.67 6.99 13.87
C LYS A 63 22.35 5.51 13.81
N LEU A 64 22.03 5.03 12.61
CA LEU A 64 21.67 3.64 12.36
C LEU A 64 21.91 3.28 10.90
N ASN A 65 21.76 2.01 10.58
CA ASN A 65 21.37 1.57 9.25
C ASN A 65 20.19 0.61 9.39
N ILE A 66 19.13 0.83 8.62
CA ILE A 66 17.93 0.00 8.71
C ILE A 66 18.22 -1.46 8.35
N THR A 67 19.19 -1.73 7.47
CA THR A 67 19.53 -3.09 7.05
C THR A 67 20.18 -3.90 8.16
N GLU A 68 20.91 -3.27 9.09
CA GLU A 68 21.43 -3.95 10.28
C GLU A 68 20.30 -4.50 11.16
N ASN A 69 19.15 -3.81 11.15
CA ASN A 69 17.94 -4.27 11.85
C ASN A 69 17.11 -5.27 11.03
N CYS A 70 17.13 -5.20 9.68
CA CYS A 70 16.47 -6.17 8.82
C CYS A 70 17.20 -7.50 8.72
N LEU A 71 18.53 -7.49 8.77
CA LEU A 71 19.39 -8.61 8.41
C LEU A 71 20.38 -8.98 9.52
N ASP A 72 21.36 -8.12 9.76
CA ASP A 72 22.55 -8.44 10.57
C ASP A 72 22.19 -8.93 11.98
N ARG A 73 21.23 -8.30 12.66
CA ARG A 73 20.82 -8.70 14.02
C ARG A 73 20.20 -10.10 14.07
N HIS A 74 19.60 -10.57 12.97
CA HIS A 74 18.99 -11.89 12.91
C HIS A 74 20.03 -12.99 12.68
N LEU A 75 21.19 -12.67 12.08
CA LEU A 75 22.30 -13.62 11.91
C LEU A 75 22.85 -14.10 13.23
N LEU A 76 22.72 -13.34 14.32
CA LEU A 76 23.19 -13.70 15.65
C LEU A 76 22.32 -14.77 16.32
N ASN A 77 21.04 -14.89 15.92
CA ASN A 77 20.10 -15.78 16.58
C ASN A 77 19.73 -16.99 15.72
N ASP A 78 19.33 -16.77 14.47
CA ASP A 78 18.88 -17.84 13.55
C ASP A 78 19.21 -17.45 12.10
N PRO A 79 20.47 -17.58 11.67
CA PRO A 79 20.90 -17.19 10.33
C PRO A 79 20.27 -18.02 9.21
N GLU A 80 19.91 -19.26 9.50
CA GLU A 80 19.33 -20.18 8.51
C GLU A 80 17.79 -20.11 8.44
N LYS A 81 17.14 -19.30 9.31
CA LYS A 81 15.71 -19.02 9.18
C LYS A 81 15.40 -18.43 7.82
N THR A 82 14.34 -18.93 7.20
CA THR A 82 13.82 -18.37 5.93
C THR A 82 13.38 -16.92 6.13
N ALA A 83 13.99 -16.00 5.42
CA ALA A 83 13.60 -14.58 5.35
C ALA A 83 12.56 -14.36 4.24
N ILE A 84 12.85 -14.89 3.05
CA ILE A 84 11.97 -14.81 1.88
C ILE A 84 11.65 -16.22 1.40
N LEU A 85 10.36 -16.46 1.21
CA LEU A 85 9.85 -17.61 0.48
C LEU A 85 9.33 -17.11 -0.85
N PHE A 86 10.04 -17.39 -1.93
CA PHE A 86 9.64 -16.96 -3.26
C PHE A 86 8.82 -18.02 -3.95
N GLU A 87 7.65 -17.63 -4.42
CA GLU A 87 6.76 -18.44 -5.24
C GLU A 87 6.72 -17.87 -6.67
N PRO A 88 7.21 -18.60 -7.68
CA PRO A 88 7.26 -18.11 -9.05
C PRO A 88 5.88 -18.07 -9.71
N ASN A 89 5.79 -17.35 -10.83
CA ASN A 89 4.57 -17.28 -11.65
C ASN A 89 4.12 -18.64 -12.15
N ASP A 90 5.04 -19.46 -12.67
CA ASP A 90 4.75 -20.82 -13.10
C ASP A 90 4.55 -21.74 -11.89
N PRO A 91 3.34 -22.32 -11.71
CA PRO A 91 3.07 -23.20 -10.56
C PRO A 91 3.88 -24.50 -10.55
N PHE A 92 4.46 -24.89 -11.68
CA PHE A 92 5.30 -26.09 -11.80
C PHE A 92 6.78 -25.83 -11.55
N GLN A 93 7.19 -24.57 -11.48
CA GLN A 93 8.54 -24.19 -11.08
C GLN A 93 8.70 -24.32 -9.56
N GLU A 94 9.86 -24.78 -9.12
CA GLU A 94 10.16 -24.88 -7.70
C GLU A 94 10.22 -23.52 -7.03
N SER A 95 9.66 -23.45 -5.81
CA SER A 95 9.76 -22.28 -4.94
C SER A 95 11.16 -22.17 -4.36
N GLU A 96 11.63 -20.95 -4.12
CA GLU A 96 12.93 -20.71 -3.51
C GLU A 96 12.77 -20.24 -2.05
N LYS A 97 13.53 -20.86 -1.15
CA LYS A 97 13.68 -20.41 0.25
C LYS A 97 15.01 -19.72 0.41
N ILE A 98 14.99 -18.47 0.80
CA ILE A 98 16.18 -17.64 1.01
C ILE A 98 16.30 -17.37 2.51
N SER A 99 17.37 -17.89 3.15
CA SER A 99 17.60 -17.63 4.56
C SER A 99 18.08 -16.19 4.82
N TYR A 100 17.99 -15.72 6.07
CA TYR A 100 18.54 -14.41 6.46
C TYR A 100 20.02 -14.28 6.09
N LYS A 101 20.81 -15.34 6.27
CA LYS A 101 22.22 -15.39 5.87
C LYS A 101 22.40 -15.26 4.35
N GLN A 102 21.61 -15.99 3.57
CA GLN A 102 21.67 -15.90 2.11
C GLN A 102 21.23 -14.52 1.61
N LEU A 103 20.15 -13.97 2.19
CA LEU A 103 19.68 -12.63 1.84
C LEU A 103 20.72 -11.57 2.19
N HIS A 104 21.31 -11.62 3.39
CA HIS A 104 22.38 -10.71 3.80
C HIS A 104 23.55 -10.76 2.81
N LYS A 105 23.99 -11.97 2.43
CA LYS A 105 25.06 -12.15 1.46
C LYS A 105 24.73 -11.52 0.11
N ARG A 106 23.52 -11.80 -0.44
CA ARG A 106 23.05 -11.23 -1.73
C ARG A 106 22.99 -9.69 -1.67
N VAL A 107 22.51 -9.14 -0.55
CA VAL A 107 22.45 -7.68 -0.32
C VAL A 107 23.84 -7.07 -0.27
N CYS A 108 24.80 -7.67 0.44
CA CYS A 108 26.18 -7.18 0.51
C CYS A 108 26.87 -7.20 -0.85
N VAL A 109 26.73 -8.29 -1.61
CA VAL A 109 27.27 -8.40 -2.98
C VAL A 109 26.70 -7.27 -3.85
N PHE A 110 25.39 -7.12 -3.88
CA PHE A 110 24.77 -6.10 -4.74
C PHE A 110 25.01 -4.66 -4.27
N ALA A 111 25.15 -4.44 -2.96
CA ALA A 111 25.58 -3.16 -2.40
C ALA A 111 26.99 -2.76 -2.90
N ASN A 112 27.91 -3.72 -2.99
CA ASN A 112 29.22 -3.49 -3.57
C ASN A 112 29.18 -3.26 -5.09
N VAL A 113 28.25 -3.92 -5.82
CA VAL A 113 27.98 -3.61 -7.23
C VAL A 113 27.54 -2.16 -7.39
N LEU A 114 26.58 -1.68 -6.58
CA LEU A 114 26.15 -0.29 -6.63
C LEU A 114 27.31 0.69 -6.34
N LYS A 115 28.15 0.39 -5.35
CA LYS A 115 29.38 1.19 -5.07
C LYS A 115 30.32 1.21 -6.26
N SER A 116 30.52 0.12 -6.99
CA SER A 116 31.38 0.06 -8.20
C SER A 116 30.84 0.92 -9.35
N LYS A 117 29.51 1.16 -9.38
CA LYS A 117 28.84 2.09 -10.27
C LYS A 117 28.82 3.55 -9.76
N ASN A 118 29.66 3.88 -8.78
CA ASN A 118 29.75 5.21 -8.16
C ASN A 118 28.47 5.70 -7.47
N ILE A 119 27.57 4.80 -7.08
CA ILE A 119 26.38 5.13 -6.28
C ILE A 119 26.84 5.34 -4.84
N LYS A 120 26.46 6.48 -4.26
CA LYS A 120 26.85 6.93 -2.93
C LYS A 120 25.63 7.25 -2.09
N LYS A 121 25.87 7.45 -0.78
CA LYS A 121 24.86 7.97 0.15
C LYS A 121 24.15 9.19 -0.42
N GLY A 122 22.82 9.17 -0.41
CA GLY A 122 21.95 10.23 -0.91
C GLY A 122 21.68 10.20 -2.41
N ASP A 123 22.41 9.41 -3.22
CA ASP A 123 22.07 9.20 -4.63
C ASP A 123 20.77 8.41 -4.77
N ARG A 124 19.97 8.73 -5.79
CA ARG A 124 18.69 8.05 -6.05
C ARG A 124 18.88 6.97 -7.07
N VAL A 125 18.31 5.80 -6.76
CA VAL A 125 18.30 4.62 -7.62
C VAL A 125 16.86 4.27 -7.97
N CYS A 126 16.53 4.31 -9.25
CA CYS A 126 15.22 3.84 -9.72
C CYS A 126 15.23 2.32 -9.84
N ILE A 127 14.18 1.67 -9.36
CA ILE A 127 14.02 0.21 -9.43
C ILE A 127 12.70 -0.08 -10.16
N TYR A 128 12.79 -0.66 -11.36
CA TYR A 128 11.66 -1.03 -12.21
C TYR A 128 11.76 -2.51 -12.55
N MET A 129 11.40 -3.36 -11.58
CA MET A 129 11.62 -4.81 -11.60
C MET A 129 10.34 -5.58 -11.26
N PRO A 130 10.19 -6.83 -11.74
CA PRO A 130 9.10 -7.71 -11.32
C PRO A 130 9.24 -8.13 -9.85
N MET A 131 8.20 -8.79 -9.32
CA MET A 131 8.16 -9.30 -7.94
C MET A 131 9.05 -10.55 -7.78
N VAL A 132 10.35 -10.37 -7.87
CA VAL A 132 11.39 -11.41 -7.71
C VAL A 132 12.31 -11.07 -6.54
N PRO A 133 13.03 -12.05 -5.95
CA PRO A 133 13.91 -11.82 -4.79
C PRO A 133 14.92 -10.70 -5.01
N GLU A 134 15.43 -10.54 -6.23
CA GLU A 134 16.37 -9.49 -6.61
C GLU A 134 15.81 -8.08 -6.40
N LEU A 135 14.50 -7.89 -6.48
CA LEU A 135 13.86 -6.62 -6.15
C LEU A 135 14.07 -6.27 -4.66
N THR A 136 13.87 -7.23 -3.75
CA THR A 136 14.15 -7.03 -2.32
C THR A 136 15.64 -6.82 -2.06
N VAL A 137 16.50 -7.56 -2.75
CA VAL A 137 17.96 -7.36 -2.68
C VAL A 137 18.33 -5.95 -3.12
N ALA A 138 17.79 -5.46 -4.22
CA ALA A 138 18.04 -4.10 -4.74
C ALA A 138 17.63 -3.01 -3.72
N VAL A 139 16.42 -3.14 -3.16
CA VAL A 139 15.90 -2.20 -2.13
C VAL A 139 16.83 -2.15 -0.91
N LEU A 140 17.20 -3.31 -0.38
CA LEU A 140 18.05 -3.40 0.81
C LEU A 140 19.51 -3.02 0.52
N ALA A 141 20.02 -3.30 -0.67
CA ALA A 141 21.37 -2.88 -1.08
C ALA A 141 21.50 -1.35 -1.17
N CYS A 142 20.50 -0.67 -1.73
CA CYS A 142 20.41 0.79 -1.69
C CYS A 142 20.44 1.30 -0.25
N ALA A 143 19.56 0.76 0.61
CA ALA A 143 19.49 1.15 2.02
C ALA A 143 20.81 0.89 2.76
N ARG A 144 21.52 -0.22 2.44
CA ARG A 144 22.80 -0.57 3.08
C ARG A 144 23.90 0.45 2.83
N ILE A 145 23.98 1.00 1.62
CA ILE A 145 24.97 2.03 1.25
C ILE A 145 24.47 3.46 1.43
N GLY A 146 23.27 3.64 1.98
CA GLY A 146 22.65 4.96 2.17
C GLY A 146 22.14 5.61 0.90
N ALA A 147 22.02 4.88 -0.20
CA ALA A 147 21.34 5.36 -1.41
C ALA A 147 19.82 5.34 -1.22
N VAL A 148 19.15 6.30 -1.85
CA VAL A 148 17.69 6.46 -1.78
C VAL A 148 17.04 5.66 -2.90
N HIS A 149 16.29 4.61 -2.58
CA HIS A 149 15.59 3.87 -3.62
C HIS A 149 14.25 4.52 -4.00
N SER A 150 13.91 4.43 -5.29
CA SER A 150 12.62 4.83 -5.84
C SER A 150 12.07 3.68 -6.66
N VAL A 151 11.22 2.87 -6.04
CA VAL A 151 10.63 1.72 -6.74
C VAL A 151 9.45 2.19 -7.57
N VAL A 152 9.45 1.81 -8.84
CA VAL A 152 8.37 2.09 -9.79
C VAL A 152 7.73 0.76 -10.17
N PHE A 153 6.41 0.68 -10.04
CA PHE A 153 5.66 -0.53 -10.38
C PHE A 153 5.93 -0.98 -11.82
N ALA A 154 6.40 -2.21 -12.01
CA ALA A 154 6.82 -2.78 -13.30
C ALA A 154 5.68 -2.97 -14.33
N GLY A 155 4.55 -2.40 -14.08
CA GLY A 155 3.41 -2.32 -14.99
C GLY A 155 3.17 -0.91 -15.53
N PHE A 156 3.94 0.11 -15.15
CA PHE A 156 3.77 1.47 -15.68
C PHE A 156 4.35 1.63 -17.08
N SER A 157 3.87 2.64 -17.82
CA SER A 157 4.36 3.02 -19.14
C SER A 157 5.74 3.67 -19.08
N SER A 158 6.41 3.75 -20.24
CA SER A 158 7.68 4.45 -20.40
C SER A 158 7.60 5.92 -19.95
N THR A 159 6.55 6.62 -20.33
CA THR A 159 6.31 8.02 -19.90
C THR A 159 6.18 8.14 -18.38
N ALA A 160 5.44 7.22 -17.73
CA ALA A 160 5.28 7.22 -16.29
C ALA A 160 6.60 6.89 -15.55
N LEU A 161 7.42 6.03 -16.13
CA LEU A 161 8.76 5.69 -15.63
C LEU A 161 9.70 6.89 -15.78
N ALA A 162 9.80 7.47 -16.97
CA ALA A 162 10.65 8.63 -17.26
C ALA A 162 10.33 9.82 -16.35
N ALA A 163 9.03 10.11 -16.14
CA ALA A 163 8.61 11.20 -15.26
C ALA A 163 9.14 11.04 -13.83
N ARG A 164 9.19 9.81 -13.29
CA ARG A 164 9.70 9.52 -11.95
C ARG A 164 11.22 9.55 -11.86
N ILE A 165 11.89 9.01 -12.87
CA ILE A 165 13.35 9.08 -12.98
C ILE A 165 13.81 10.54 -12.98
N ASN A 166 13.17 11.38 -13.81
CA ASN A 166 13.54 12.79 -13.97
C ASN A 166 13.20 13.62 -12.72
N ASP A 167 12.02 13.39 -12.10
CA ASP A 167 11.63 14.13 -10.88
C ASP A 167 12.56 13.80 -9.69
N ALA A 168 12.98 12.52 -9.55
CA ALA A 168 13.93 12.13 -8.52
C ALA A 168 15.40 12.32 -8.92
N GLU A 169 15.69 12.67 -10.18
CA GLU A 169 17.05 12.73 -10.73
C GLU A 169 17.85 11.46 -10.41
N CYS A 170 17.30 10.31 -10.76
CA CYS A 170 17.94 9.03 -10.46
C CYS A 170 19.22 8.85 -11.27
N LYS A 171 20.30 8.37 -10.63
CA LYS A 171 21.60 8.10 -11.25
C LYS A 171 21.72 6.69 -11.84
N ALA A 172 21.05 5.73 -11.24
CA ALA A 172 21.03 4.34 -11.71
C ALA A 172 19.61 3.84 -11.89
N LEU A 173 19.45 2.92 -12.82
CA LEU A 173 18.20 2.19 -13.06
C LEU A 173 18.47 0.69 -12.95
N LEU A 174 17.66 0.01 -12.15
CA LEU A 174 17.64 -1.44 -12.02
C LEU A 174 16.36 -1.97 -12.65
N THR A 175 16.48 -2.91 -13.58
CA THR A 175 15.35 -3.44 -14.32
C THR A 175 15.53 -4.93 -14.63
N ALA A 176 14.66 -5.51 -15.45
CA ALA A 176 14.77 -6.86 -15.98
C ALA A 176 14.52 -6.86 -17.51
N ASP A 177 14.95 -7.91 -18.19
CA ASP A 177 14.63 -8.14 -19.59
C ASP A 177 13.11 -8.21 -19.82
N GLY A 178 12.39 -8.79 -18.87
CA GLY A 178 10.92 -8.84 -18.86
C GLY A 178 10.37 -9.38 -17.55
N SER A 179 9.05 -9.57 -17.51
CA SER A 179 8.36 -10.17 -16.38
C SER A 179 7.25 -11.13 -16.82
N PHE A 180 6.99 -12.13 -15.99
CA PHE A 180 5.82 -13.00 -16.13
C PHE A 180 4.62 -12.39 -15.40
N ARG A 181 3.45 -12.41 -16.05
CA ARG A 181 2.19 -12.00 -15.43
C ARG A 181 1.05 -12.93 -15.86
N GLY A 182 0.89 -14.02 -15.13
CA GLY A 182 0.02 -15.12 -15.54
C GLY A 182 0.54 -15.75 -16.84
N SER A 183 -0.30 -15.86 -17.86
CA SER A 183 0.08 -16.36 -19.19
C SER A 183 0.76 -15.31 -20.07
N LYS A 184 0.90 -14.06 -19.61
CA LYS A 184 1.48 -12.96 -20.39
C LYS A 184 2.94 -12.72 -20.00
N ILE A 185 3.74 -12.38 -20.99
CA ILE A 185 5.08 -11.83 -20.81
C ILE A 185 5.01 -10.32 -21.07
N ILE A 186 5.62 -9.54 -20.20
CA ILE A 186 5.75 -8.09 -20.34
C ILE A 186 7.21 -7.80 -20.66
N ASP A 187 7.46 -7.15 -21.78
CA ASP A 187 8.77 -6.69 -22.20
C ASP A 187 9.13 -5.40 -21.43
N LEU A 188 9.85 -5.57 -20.32
CA LEU A 188 10.25 -4.43 -19.49
C LEU A 188 11.39 -3.65 -20.13
N LYS A 189 12.30 -4.34 -20.83
CA LYS A 189 13.46 -3.69 -21.45
C LYS A 189 13.04 -2.68 -22.51
N SER A 190 12.10 -3.03 -23.39
CA SER A 190 11.58 -2.09 -24.39
C SER A 190 10.91 -0.86 -23.75
N ILE A 191 10.21 -1.02 -22.62
CA ILE A 191 9.62 0.10 -21.88
C ILE A 191 10.72 1.01 -21.30
N VAL A 192 11.77 0.40 -20.75
CA VAL A 192 12.92 1.11 -20.19
C VAL A 192 13.67 1.87 -21.29
N ASP A 193 13.94 1.23 -22.43
CA ASP A 193 14.64 1.87 -23.56
C ASP A 193 13.91 3.15 -24.02
N GLN A 194 12.59 3.05 -24.15
CA GLN A 194 11.78 4.23 -24.48
C GLN A 194 11.81 5.31 -23.39
N ALA A 195 11.78 4.94 -22.10
CA ALA A 195 11.85 5.89 -21.02
C ALA A 195 13.21 6.61 -20.98
N LEU A 196 14.30 5.89 -21.22
CA LEU A 196 15.67 6.43 -21.17
C LEU A 196 15.94 7.46 -22.27
N LEU A 197 15.18 7.47 -23.37
CA LEU A 197 15.27 8.53 -24.39
C LEU A 197 14.94 9.92 -23.81
N GLU A 198 14.15 9.97 -22.73
CA GLU A 198 13.74 11.21 -22.05
C GLU A 198 14.51 11.46 -20.74
N CYS A 199 15.46 10.58 -20.35
CA CYS A 199 16.16 10.63 -19.06
C CYS A 199 17.65 10.93 -19.29
N GLN A 200 18.12 12.06 -18.73
CA GLN A 200 19.55 12.47 -18.85
C GLN A 200 20.37 12.14 -17.59
N SER A 201 19.73 11.83 -16.46
CA SER A 201 20.42 11.62 -15.17
C SER A 201 20.96 10.20 -14.97
N ILE A 202 20.50 9.22 -15.76
CA ILE A 202 20.91 7.83 -15.62
C ILE A 202 22.33 7.61 -16.17
N GLU A 203 23.24 7.28 -15.28
CA GLU A 203 24.64 6.99 -15.57
C GLU A 203 24.87 5.49 -15.85
N SER A 204 24.06 4.60 -15.23
CA SER A 204 24.16 3.14 -15.40
C SER A 204 22.82 2.46 -15.27
N THR A 205 22.62 1.38 -16.04
CA THR A 205 21.45 0.50 -15.98
C THR A 205 21.90 -0.94 -15.75
N ILE A 206 21.33 -1.62 -14.77
CA ILE A 206 21.59 -3.05 -14.50
C ILE A 206 20.34 -3.84 -14.82
N VAL A 207 20.47 -4.84 -15.70
CA VAL A 207 19.36 -5.64 -16.24
C VAL A 207 19.41 -7.05 -15.69
N LEU A 208 18.34 -7.49 -15.03
CA LEU A 208 18.16 -8.88 -14.60
C LEU A 208 17.65 -9.71 -15.76
N LYS A 209 18.30 -10.85 -16.03
CA LYS A 209 17.79 -11.84 -16.99
C LYS A 209 16.70 -12.68 -16.32
N ARG A 210 15.44 -12.34 -16.55
CA ARG A 210 14.28 -13.01 -15.92
C ARG A 210 13.54 -13.93 -16.89
N ILE A 211 13.26 -13.46 -18.10
CA ILE A 211 12.51 -14.22 -19.11
C ILE A 211 13.43 -14.86 -20.16
N GLY A 212 14.70 -14.46 -20.18
CA GLY A 212 15.69 -14.96 -21.14
C GLY A 212 15.50 -14.40 -22.55
N ALA A 213 14.90 -13.20 -22.66
CA ALA A 213 14.76 -12.53 -23.95
C ALA A 213 16.11 -12.13 -24.52
N ASP A 214 16.21 -12.16 -25.85
CA ASP A 214 17.32 -11.55 -26.57
C ASP A 214 17.07 -10.05 -26.68
N VAL A 215 17.78 -9.27 -25.86
CA VAL A 215 17.62 -7.81 -25.75
C VAL A 215 18.91 -7.11 -26.13
N ASN A 216 18.79 -5.96 -26.79
CA ASN A 216 19.94 -5.11 -27.06
C ASN A 216 20.40 -4.44 -25.76
N MET A 217 21.72 -4.50 -25.51
CA MET A 217 22.35 -3.84 -24.37
C MET A 217 23.17 -2.64 -24.88
N ASN A 218 22.85 -1.44 -24.34
CA ASN A 218 23.60 -0.23 -24.63
C ASN A 218 24.91 -0.17 -23.84
N ASN A 219 25.81 0.75 -24.17
CA ASN A 219 27.15 0.83 -23.56
C ASN A 219 27.16 1.07 -22.05
N ASN A 220 26.10 1.66 -21.49
CA ASN A 220 25.94 1.92 -20.05
C ASN A 220 25.05 0.89 -19.34
N GLU A 221 24.72 -0.20 -20.02
CA GLU A 221 23.89 -1.28 -19.51
C GLU A 221 24.72 -2.55 -19.29
N THR A 222 24.43 -3.23 -18.20
CA THR A 222 25.14 -4.45 -17.80
C THR A 222 24.14 -5.49 -17.26
N TRP A 223 24.51 -6.77 -17.40
CA TRP A 223 23.70 -7.83 -16.84
C TRP A 223 23.95 -7.98 -15.33
N TRP A 224 22.88 -8.14 -14.57
CA TRP A 224 22.93 -8.39 -13.13
C TRP A 224 23.85 -9.56 -12.75
N HIS A 225 23.72 -10.68 -13.46
CA HIS A 225 24.50 -11.88 -13.17
C HIS A 225 25.99 -11.73 -13.49
N ASP A 226 26.37 -10.86 -14.41
CA ASP A 226 27.78 -10.58 -14.69
C ASP A 226 28.38 -9.67 -13.59
N GLU A 227 27.61 -8.66 -13.18
CA GLU A 227 28.07 -7.70 -12.16
C GLU A 227 28.29 -8.31 -10.78
N ILE A 228 27.55 -9.36 -10.40
CA ILE A 228 27.70 -9.99 -9.09
C ILE A 228 28.87 -11.01 -9.05
N ASN A 229 29.45 -11.37 -10.19
CA ASN A 229 30.51 -12.38 -10.24
C ASN A 229 31.81 -11.89 -9.60
N GLY A 230 32.33 -12.63 -8.62
CA GLY A 230 33.59 -12.32 -7.96
C GLY A 230 33.53 -11.12 -6.99
N VAL A 231 32.34 -10.57 -6.75
CA VAL A 231 32.14 -9.45 -5.83
C VAL A 231 32.12 -9.95 -4.39
N SER A 232 32.73 -9.19 -3.47
CA SER A 232 32.75 -9.50 -2.04
C SER A 232 31.34 -9.59 -1.46
N ASP A 233 31.11 -10.60 -0.63
CA ASP A 233 29.87 -10.81 0.14
C ASP A 233 29.87 -10.10 1.51
N TYR A 234 30.85 -9.24 1.75
CA TYR A 234 30.91 -8.32 2.87
C TYR A 234 30.79 -6.88 2.37
N CYS A 235 29.85 -6.14 2.94
CA CYS A 235 29.68 -4.71 2.73
C CYS A 235 29.29 -4.06 4.07
N GLU A 236 30.14 -3.18 4.59
CA GLU A 236 29.81 -2.41 5.78
C GLU A 236 28.59 -1.52 5.52
N ALA A 237 27.67 -1.51 6.50
CA ALA A 237 26.47 -0.69 6.44
C ALA A 237 26.81 0.79 6.70
N GLU A 238 26.40 1.66 5.77
CA GLU A 238 26.62 3.13 5.88
C GLU A 238 25.94 3.69 7.13
N GLU A 239 26.62 4.62 7.80
CA GLU A 239 26.05 5.33 8.94
C GLU A 239 25.06 6.38 8.46
N MET A 240 23.76 6.17 8.73
CA MET A 240 22.68 7.07 8.39
C MET A 240 22.23 7.88 9.60
N ASP A 241 21.88 9.14 9.39
CA ASP A 241 21.07 9.88 10.36
C ASP A 241 19.64 9.29 10.39
N SER A 242 18.99 9.38 11.54
CA SER A 242 17.59 8.96 11.66
C SER A 242 16.67 9.64 10.62
N GLU A 243 16.97 10.88 10.26
CA GLU A 243 16.19 11.69 9.32
C GLU A 243 16.75 11.67 7.88
N ASP A 244 17.84 10.94 7.61
CA ASP A 244 18.28 10.71 6.24
C ASP A 244 17.18 10.00 5.43
N MET A 245 17.05 10.37 4.15
CA MET A 245 16.07 9.77 3.25
C MET A 245 16.36 8.29 3.04
N LEU A 246 15.33 7.45 3.21
CA LEU A 246 15.38 6.02 2.91
C LEU A 246 14.88 5.75 1.50
N PHE A 247 13.72 6.30 1.17
CA PHE A 247 13.12 6.13 -0.14
C PHE A 247 12.21 7.29 -0.55
N ILE A 248 11.96 7.36 -1.87
CA ILE A 248 10.95 8.19 -2.49
C ILE A 248 9.93 7.28 -3.16
N LEU A 249 8.67 7.38 -2.77
CA LEU A 249 7.60 6.60 -3.39
C LEU A 249 6.53 7.50 -3.98
N TYR A 250 6.27 7.32 -5.28
CA TYR A 250 5.36 8.18 -6.03
C TYR A 250 3.91 7.75 -5.91
N THR A 251 3.04 8.69 -5.54
CA THR A 251 1.59 8.54 -5.55
C THR A 251 0.96 9.36 -6.67
N SER A 252 -0.22 8.94 -7.13
CA SER A 252 -1.02 9.72 -8.06
C SER A 252 -1.50 11.01 -7.39
N GLY A 253 -1.20 12.16 -7.98
CA GLY A 253 -1.71 13.44 -7.51
C GLY A 253 -3.07 13.77 -8.11
N SER A 254 -3.93 14.47 -7.37
CA SER A 254 -5.20 15.01 -7.88
C SER A 254 -4.99 16.00 -9.05
N THR A 255 -3.81 16.63 -9.13
CA THR A 255 -3.42 17.59 -10.17
C THR A 255 -2.74 16.97 -11.38
N GLY A 256 -2.62 15.64 -11.47
CA GLY A 256 -1.99 14.93 -12.59
C GLY A 256 -0.48 14.70 -12.45
N LYS A 257 0.29 15.56 -11.76
CA LYS A 257 1.71 15.30 -11.50
C LYS A 257 1.89 14.37 -10.30
N PRO A 258 2.69 13.30 -10.41
CA PRO A 258 2.99 12.42 -9.28
C PRO A 258 3.58 13.18 -8.09
N LYS A 259 3.36 12.67 -6.87
CA LYS A 259 3.95 13.19 -5.63
C LYS A 259 4.96 12.18 -5.13
N GLY A 260 6.24 12.51 -5.11
CA GLY A 260 7.29 11.69 -4.53
C GLY A 260 7.30 11.84 -3.01
N MET A 261 6.65 10.92 -2.29
CA MET A 261 6.62 10.94 -0.82
C MET A 261 7.96 10.48 -0.27
N VAL A 262 8.55 11.28 0.62
CA VAL A 262 9.86 11.02 1.22
C VAL A 262 9.70 10.41 2.61
N HIS A 263 10.30 9.26 2.83
CA HIS A 263 10.38 8.61 4.14
C HIS A 263 11.82 8.54 4.66
N SER A 264 11.99 8.75 5.99
CA SER A 264 13.29 8.73 6.66
C SER A 264 13.59 7.36 7.27
N CYS A 265 14.87 7.12 7.60
CA CYS A 265 15.34 5.82 8.08
C CYS A 265 14.78 5.42 9.45
N GLY A 266 14.99 6.24 10.49
CA GLY A 266 14.75 5.81 11.88
C GLY A 266 13.26 5.70 12.24
N GLY A 267 12.49 6.74 11.93
CA GLY A 267 11.07 6.75 12.25
C GLY A 267 10.28 5.67 11.52
N TYR A 268 10.58 5.47 10.24
CA TYR A 268 9.96 4.44 9.42
C TYR A 268 10.27 3.03 9.93
N MET A 269 11.53 2.76 10.30
CA MET A 269 11.95 1.50 10.91
C MET A 269 11.12 1.15 12.15
N VAL A 270 11.04 2.09 13.08
CA VAL A 270 10.34 1.89 14.35
C VAL A 270 8.85 1.62 14.14
N TYR A 271 8.20 2.43 13.32
CA TYR A 271 6.74 2.36 13.16
C TYR A 271 6.29 1.16 12.33
N SER A 272 6.96 0.86 11.21
CA SER A 272 6.59 -0.27 10.35
C SER A 272 6.71 -1.62 11.09
N THR A 273 7.76 -1.79 11.89
CA THR A 273 7.92 -2.98 12.74
C THR A 273 6.82 -3.05 13.81
N TYR A 274 6.59 -1.93 14.50
CA TYR A 274 5.63 -1.88 15.60
C TYR A 274 4.22 -2.21 15.14
N THR A 275 3.79 -1.64 14.00
CA THR A 275 2.47 -1.90 13.45
C THR A 275 2.34 -3.32 12.89
N PHE A 276 3.38 -3.84 12.22
CA PHE A 276 3.40 -5.23 11.78
C PHE A 276 3.17 -6.22 12.92
N LEU A 277 3.92 -6.09 14.00
CA LEU A 277 3.81 -6.99 15.16
C LEU A 277 2.48 -6.86 15.89
N ASN A 278 1.96 -5.63 16.08
CA ASN A 278 0.70 -5.43 16.78
C ASN A 278 -0.52 -5.83 15.96
N VAL A 279 -0.58 -5.44 14.69
CA VAL A 279 -1.75 -5.73 13.84
C VAL A 279 -1.87 -7.21 13.57
N PHE A 280 -0.79 -7.83 13.10
CA PHE A 280 -0.81 -9.23 12.67
C PHE A 280 -0.55 -10.23 13.80
N GLN A 281 -0.13 -9.79 15.00
CA GLN A 281 0.21 -10.68 16.12
C GLN A 281 1.20 -11.79 15.72
N TYR A 282 2.16 -11.45 14.86
CA TYR A 282 3.11 -12.39 14.26
C TYR A 282 3.96 -13.09 15.30
N HIS A 283 4.14 -14.41 15.16
CA HIS A 283 5.05 -15.24 15.95
C HIS A 283 6.18 -15.81 15.07
N PRO A 284 7.36 -16.13 15.65
CA PRO A 284 8.52 -16.58 14.87
C PRO A 284 8.31 -17.81 13.98
N SER A 285 7.32 -18.67 14.30
CA SER A 285 6.96 -19.85 13.51
C SER A 285 5.96 -19.58 12.39
N ASP A 286 5.45 -18.36 12.29
CA ASP A 286 4.42 -18.01 11.31
C ASP A 286 5.05 -17.73 9.94
N ILE A 287 4.24 -17.93 8.91
CA ILE A 287 4.58 -17.59 7.52
C ILE A 287 3.58 -16.53 7.06
N TYR A 288 4.09 -15.34 6.79
CA TYR A 288 3.31 -14.18 6.43
C TYR A 288 3.34 -13.94 4.91
N TRP A 289 2.17 -13.74 4.33
CA TRP A 289 2.03 -13.43 2.92
C TRP A 289 1.19 -12.19 2.68
N CYS A 290 1.81 -11.16 2.13
CA CYS A 290 1.14 -9.99 1.56
C CYS A 290 1.17 -10.09 0.04
N THR A 291 0.02 -9.97 -0.62
CA THR A 291 -0.11 -10.10 -2.09
C THR A 291 0.11 -8.79 -2.84
N ALA A 292 0.49 -7.73 -2.14
CA ALA A 292 0.79 -6.44 -2.76
C ALA A 292 2.08 -6.50 -3.59
N ASP A 293 2.31 -5.47 -4.38
CA ASP A 293 3.56 -5.25 -5.11
C ASP A 293 4.47 -4.27 -4.35
N ILE A 294 5.79 -4.49 -4.38
CA ILE A 294 6.78 -3.61 -3.73
C ILE A 294 6.80 -2.22 -4.38
N GLY A 295 6.31 -2.05 -5.60
CA GLY A 295 6.07 -0.74 -6.21
C GLY A 295 5.03 0.15 -5.50
N TRP A 296 4.37 -0.38 -4.45
CA TRP A 296 3.45 0.35 -3.59
C TRP A 296 3.95 0.37 -2.14
N ILE A 297 3.43 1.32 -1.35
CA ILE A 297 3.85 1.44 0.06
C ILE A 297 3.56 0.16 0.87
N THR A 298 2.49 -0.57 0.51
CA THR A 298 2.16 -1.83 1.17
C THR A 298 3.28 -2.85 1.02
N GLY A 299 3.86 -2.96 -0.17
CA GLY A 299 5.00 -3.84 -0.40
C GLY A 299 6.25 -3.38 0.35
N HIS A 300 6.56 -2.08 0.39
CA HIS A 300 7.66 -1.54 1.18
C HIS A 300 7.49 -1.89 2.66
N SER A 301 6.35 -1.52 3.25
CA SER A 301 6.14 -1.62 4.70
C SER A 301 5.84 -3.03 5.17
N TYR A 302 5.13 -3.85 4.35
CA TYR A 302 4.60 -5.15 4.80
C TYR A 302 4.93 -6.34 3.89
N ILE A 303 5.90 -6.20 2.98
CA ILE A 303 6.62 -7.33 2.37
C ILE A 303 8.10 -7.26 2.75
N VAL A 304 8.71 -6.06 2.63
CA VAL A 304 10.14 -5.87 2.85
C VAL A 304 10.42 -5.50 4.31
N TYR A 305 10.19 -4.22 4.67
CA TYR A 305 10.74 -3.67 5.92
C TYR A 305 10.11 -4.25 7.19
N GLY A 306 8.80 -4.12 7.39
CA GLY A 306 8.13 -4.58 8.61
C GLY A 306 8.40 -6.06 8.93
N PRO A 307 8.16 -6.99 7.99
CA PRO A 307 8.45 -8.40 8.21
C PRO A 307 9.94 -8.69 8.49
N LEU A 308 10.87 -8.16 7.68
CA LEU A 308 12.29 -8.43 7.87
C LEU A 308 12.82 -7.80 9.16
N LEU A 309 12.37 -6.60 9.54
CA LEU A 309 12.67 -5.98 10.83
C LEU A 309 12.16 -6.82 12.01
N ALA A 310 11.05 -7.49 11.86
CA ALA A 310 10.49 -8.39 12.87
C ALA A 310 11.16 -9.78 12.88
N GLY A 311 12.05 -10.10 11.96
CA GLY A 311 12.62 -11.42 11.79
C GLY A 311 11.63 -12.45 11.25
N ALA A 312 10.66 -12.01 10.44
CA ALA A 312 9.60 -12.86 9.89
C ALA A 312 10.04 -13.62 8.62
N THR A 313 9.31 -14.69 8.32
CA THR A 313 9.29 -15.31 6.99
C THR A 313 8.23 -14.61 6.15
N SER A 314 8.65 -13.89 5.13
CA SER A 314 7.77 -13.16 4.20
C SER A 314 7.69 -13.89 2.87
N VAL A 315 6.46 -14.11 2.39
CA VAL A 315 6.25 -14.72 1.06
C VAL A 315 6.26 -13.63 -0.01
N MET A 316 6.99 -13.90 -1.08
CA MET A 316 7.05 -13.07 -2.28
C MET A 316 6.52 -13.88 -3.46
N PHE A 317 5.49 -13.39 -4.11
CA PHE A 317 4.82 -14.05 -5.20
C PHE A 317 4.95 -13.26 -6.49
N GLU A 318 5.53 -13.89 -7.52
CA GLU A 318 5.52 -13.37 -8.89
C GLU A 318 4.33 -14.00 -9.63
N GLY A 319 3.26 -13.26 -9.80
CA GLY A 319 2.12 -13.81 -10.53
C GLY A 319 0.82 -13.07 -10.25
N VAL A 320 -0.27 -13.69 -10.66
CA VAL A 320 -1.63 -13.18 -10.49
C VAL A 320 -2.56 -14.27 -9.90
N PRO A 321 -3.64 -13.89 -9.20
CA PRO A 321 -4.52 -14.87 -8.54
C PRO A 321 -5.28 -15.77 -9.51
N SER A 322 -5.30 -15.42 -10.81
CA SER A 322 -6.08 -16.12 -11.85
C SER A 322 -5.24 -17.05 -12.73
N TYR A 323 -3.98 -17.32 -12.38
CA TYR A 323 -3.11 -18.18 -13.21
C TYR A 323 -2.46 -19.30 -12.38
N PRO A 324 -2.57 -20.55 -12.80
CA PRO A 324 -3.22 -21.04 -14.05
C PRO A 324 -4.74 -20.92 -14.00
N ASP A 325 -5.33 -20.87 -12.81
CA ASP A 325 -6.74 -20.67 -12.52
C ASP A 325 -6.94 -19.95 -11.17
N TYR A 326 -8.18 -19.74 -10.77
CA TYR A 326 -8.53 -18.98 -9.55
C TYR A 326 -8.34 -19.75 -8.23
N SER A 327 -7.80 -20.97 -8.25
CA SER A 327 -7.34 -21.69 -7.06
C SER A 327 -5.93 -21.29 -6.62
N ARG A 328 -5.19 -20.54 -7.47
CA ARG A 328 -3.75 -20.27 -7.30
C ARG A 328 -3.38 -19.78 -5.91
N PHE A 329 -4.13 -18.84 -5.33
CA PHE A 329 -3.84 -18.33 -3.99
C PHE A 329 -4.00 -19.42 -2.93
N TRP A 330 -5.00 -20.24 -3.06
CA TRP A 330 -5.30 -21.32 -2.10
C TRP A 330 -4.27 -22.43 -2.17
N ASN A 331 -3.82 -22.76 -3.38
CA ASN A 331 -2.72 -23.70 -3.61
C ASN A 331 -1.42 -23.22 -2.92
N ILE A 332 -1.11 -21.92 -3.00
CA ILE A 332 0.04 -21.33 -2.32
C ILE A 332 -0.12 -21.40 -0.80
N VAL A 333 -1.31 -21.09 -0.28
CA VAL A 333 -1.59 -21.19 1.16
C VAL A 333 -1.38 -22.61 1.65
N GLU A 334 -1.91 -23.62 0.95
CA GLU A 334 -1.74 -25.03 1.31
C GLU A 334 -0.28 -25.48 1.20
N LYS A 335 0.37 -25.20 0.05
CA LYS A 335 1.75 -25.61 -0.27
C LYS A 335 2.73 -25.13 0.80
N HIS A 336 2.61 -23.86 1.21
CA HIS A 336 3.56 -23.21 2.11
C HIS A 336 3.08 -23.11 3.55
N LYS A 337 1.88 -23.60 3.87
CA LYS A 337 1.28 -23.50 5.21
C LYS A 337 1.22 -22.05 5.69
N ILE A 338 0.76 -21.15 4.81
CA ILE A 338 0.61 -19.74 5.12
C ILE A 338 -0.26 -19.56 6.36
N THR A 339 0.19 -18.73 7.29
CA THR A 339 -0.54 -18.44 8.53
C THR A 339 -1.23 -17.08 8.51
N HIS A 340 -0.67 -16.12 7.77
CA HIS A 340 -1.18 -14.77 7.66
C HIS A 340 -1.35 -14.42 6.18
N PHE A 341 -2.54 -14.02 5.81
CA PHE A 341 -2.88 -13.69 4.42
C PHE A 341 -3.44 -12.28 4.32
N TYR A 342 -2.68 -11.36 3.71
CA TYR A 342 -2.99 -9.94 3.62
C TYR A 342 -3.10 -9.52 2.16
N THR A 343 -4.30 -9.10 1.73
CA THR A 343 -4.60 -8.85 0.32
C THR A 343 -5.55 -7.65 0.13
N ALA A 344 -5.80 -7.28 -1.12
CA ALA A 344 -6.73 -6.19 -1.45
C ALA A 344 -8.18 -6.70 -1.56
N PRO A 345 -9.19 -5.92 -1.13
CA PRO A 345 -10.60 -6.22 -1.33
C PRO A 345 -10.97 -6.50 -2.78
N THR A 346 -10.35 -5.82 -3.75
CA THR A 346 -10.52 -6.11 -5.18
C THR A 346 -10.15 -7.55 -5.54
N ALA A 347 -9.08 -8.11 -4.97
CA ALA A 347 -8.71 -9.51 -5.19
C ALA A 347 -9.76 -10.46 -4.58
N ILE A 348 -10.24 -10.16 -3.37
CA ILE A 348 -11.28 -10.93 -2.69
C ILE A 348 -12.56 -10.94 -3.54
N ARG A 349 -13.05 -9.78 -3.98
CA ARG A 349 -14.23 -9.68 -4.85
C ARG A 349 -14.07 -10.44 -6.17
N ALA A 350 -12.88 -10.43 -6.76
CA ALA A 350 -12.62 -11.17 -7.99
C ALA A 350 -12.68 -12.68 -7.76
N LEU A 351 -12.08 -13.16 -6.66
CA LEU A 351 -12.08 -14.58 -6.30
C LEU A 351 -13.47 -15.07 -5.87
N ALA A 352 -14.26 -14.25 -5.19
CA ALA A 352 -15.61 -14.58 -4.72
C ALA A 352 -16.61 -14.85 -5.86
N LYS A 353 -16.32 -14.44 -7.09
CA LYS A 353 -17.16 -14.72 -8.27
C LYS A 353 -17.01 -16.14 -8.81
N HIS A 354 -16.03 -16.88 -8.32
CA HIS A 354 -15.74 -18.22 -8.78
C HIS A 354 -16.28 -19.28 -7.80
N PRO A 355 -16.49 -20.52 -8.27
CA PRO A 355 -17.02 -21.60 -7.41
C PRO A 355 -16.20 -21.78 -6.14
N VAL A 356 -16.87 -21.89 -5.00
CA VAL A 356 -16.24 -22.09 -3.68
C VAL A 356 -15.44 -23.40 -3.64
N SER A 357 -15.75 -24.39 -4.49
CA SER A 357 -14.97 -25.61 -4.62
C SER A 357 -13.48 -25.35 -4.87
N LEU A 358 -13.14 -24.30 -5.61
CA LEU A 358 -11.73 -23.90 -5.84
C LEU A 358 -11.01 -23.53 -4.52
N VAL A 359 -11.76 -23.11 -3.51
CA VAL A 359 -11.26 -22.91 -2.14
C VAL A 359 -11.24 -24.21 -1.36
N ASP A 360 -12.36 -24.96 -1.40
CA ASP A 360 -12.58 -26.14 -0.56
C ASP A 360 -11.70 -27.34 -0.96
N ASP A 361 -11.24 -27.38 -2.20
CA ASP A 361 -10.26 -28.36 -2.69
C ASP A 361 -8.86 -28.19 -2.08
N ASN A 362 -8.64 -27.12 -1.30
CA ASN A 362 -7.36 -26.79 -0.67
C ASN A 362 -7.45 -26.79 0.87
N ASN A 363 -6.40 -27.21 1.52
CA ASN A 363 -6.30 -27.19 2.97
C ASN A 363 -5.81 -25.83 3.49
N LEU A 364 -6.73 -24.99 3.92
CA LEU A 364 -6.44 -23.66 4.47
C LEU A 364 -6.31 -23.63 6.01
N SER A 365 -6.24 -24.79 6.68
CA SER A 365 -6.23 -24.87 8.15
C SER A 365 -5.01 -24.24 8.83
N SER A 366 -3.98 -23.90 8.07
CA SER A 366 -2.82 -23.16 8.57
C SER A 366 -3.11 -21.68 8.82
N LEU A 367 -4.13 -21.09 8.17
CA LEU A 367 -4.48 -19.69 8.33
C LEU A 367 -4.89 -19.36 9.77
N LYS A 368 -4.34 -18.29 10.30
CA LYS A 368 -4.59 -17.75 11.63
C LYS A 368 -5.14 -16.33 11.57
N VAL A 369 -4.69 -15.52 10.59
CA VAL A 369 -5.05 -14.12 10.43
C VAL A 369 -5.30 -13.82 8.95
N LEU A 370 -6.39 -13.13 8.69
CA LEU A 370 -6.70 -12.55 7.40
C LEU A 370 -6.59 -11.02 7.48
N GLY A 371 -6.25 -10.37 6.38
CA GLY A 371 -6.17 -8.92 6.37
C GLY A 371 -6.53 -8.31 5.02
N THR A 372 -6.95 -7.04 5.06
CA THR A 372 -7.33 -6.27 3.89
C THR A 372 -6.66 -4.91 3.87
N VAL A 373 -6.35 -4.42 2.66
CA VAL A 373 -5.61 -3.16 2.45
C VAL A 373 -5.93 -2.51 1.11
N GLY A 374 -5.79 -1.18 1.10
CA GLY A 374 -5.74 -0.35 -0.11
C GLY A 374 -7.05 0.31 -0.49
N GLU A 375 -8.17 -0.24 -0.09
CA GLU A 375 -9.52 0.31 -0.25
C GLU A 375 -10.45 -0.21 0.84
N PRO A 376 -11.57 0.45 1.16
CA PRO A 376 -12.57 -0.11 2.06
C PRO A 376 -13.12 -1.44 1.52
N ILE A 377 -13.31 -2.42 2.40
CA ILE A 377 -13.96 -3.68 2.05
C ILE A 377 -15.47 -3.56 2.30
N ASN A 378 -16.30 -3.94 1.32
CA ASN A 378 -17.74 -4.02 1.50
C ASN A 378 -18.13 -5.26 2.32
N GLU A 379 -19.31 -5.21 2.93
CA GLU A 379 -19.78 -6.24 3.86
C GLU A 379 -19.88 -7.62 3.20
N GLU A 380 -20.34 -7.71 1.95
CA GLU A 380 -20.46 -8.96 1.21
C GLU A 380 -19.09 -9.64 1.03
N ALA A 381 -18.08 -8.90 0.57
CA ALA A 381 -16.74 -9.43 0.39
C ALA A 381 -16.09 -9.81 1.73
N TRP A 382 -16.34 -9.03 2.78
CA TRP A 382 -15.87 -9.32 4.12
C TRP A 382 -16.46 -10.64 4.63
N ASN A 383 -17.79 -10.80 4.52
CA ASN A 383 -18.50 -12.01 4.93
C ASN A 383 -18.07 -13.24 4.12
N TRP A 384 -17.84 -13.07 2.81
CA TRP A 384 -17.32 -14.15 1.97
C TRP A 384 -15.92 -14.57 2.42
N TYR A 385 -15.06 -13.61 2.72
CA TYR A 385 -13.69 -13.80 3.16
C TYR A 385 -13.64 -14.51 4.52
N ASP A 386 -14.44 -14.05 5.48
CA ASP A 386 -14.61 -14.70 6.79
C ASP A 386 -15.07 -16.14 6.65
N LYS A 387 -16.20 -16.34 5.97
CA LYS A 387 -16.86 -17.66 5.90
C LYS A 387 -16.05 -18.68 5.10
N ASN A 388 -15.58 -18.30 3.91
CA ASN A 388 -15.01 -19.27 2.97
C ASN A 388 -13.50 -19.45 3.16
N ILE A 389 -12.77 -18.40 3.53
CA ILE A 389 -11.31 -18.46 3.70
C ILE A 389 -10.94 -18.61 5.17
N GLY A 390 -11.47 -17.77 6.04
CA GLY A 390 -11.23 -17.79 7.49
C GLY A 390 -11.97 -18.90 8.22
N LYS A 391 -12.98 -19.51 7.57
CA LYS A 391 -13.89 -20.50 8.17
C LYS A 391 -14.49 -19.99 9.50
N SER A 392 -14.72 -18.67 9.59
CA SER A 392 -15.18 -17.92 10.78
C SER A 392 -14.34 -18.22 12.04
N LYS A 393 -13.03 -18.44 11.85
CA LYS A 393 -12.08 -18.70 12.94
C LYS A 393 -10.90 -17.74 12.93
N CYS A 394 -10.62 -17.13 11.78
CA CYS A 394 -9.52 -16.19 11.61
C CYS A 394 -10.01 -14.77 11.79
N PRO A 395 -9.45 -13.95 12.70
CA PRO A 395 -9.74 -12.54 12.74
C PRO A 395 -9.36 -11.87 11.42
N ILE A 396 -10.16 -10.86 11.02
CA ILE A 396 -9.90 -10.07 9.81
C ILE A 396 -9.43 -8.68 10.23
N VAL A 397 -8.17 -8.35 9.92
CA VAL A 397 -7.63 -7.01 10.14
C VAL A 397 -7.85 -6.17 8.88
N ASP A 398 -8.86 -5.29 8.90
CA ASP A 398 -9.08 -4.30 7.85
C ASP A 398 -8.28 -3.05 8.19
N THR A 399 -7.34 -2.68 7.31
CA THR A 399 -6.34 -1.66 7.61
C THR A 399 -6.56 -0.40 6.80
N TRP A 400 -6.63 0.75 7.49
CA TRP A 400 -6.58 2.05 6.83
C TRP A 400 -5.24 2.74 7.07
N TRP A 401 -4.62 3.16 5.98
CA TRP A 401 -3.38 3.94 5.95
C TRP A 401 -3.05 4.37 4.52
N GLN A 402 -1.98 5.14 4.36
CA GLN A 402 -1.62 5.76 3.09
C GLN A 402 -0.10 5.66 2.87
N THR A 403 0.37 5.94 1.65
CA THR A 403 1.81 6.13 1.38
C THR A 403 2.39 7.18 2.29
N GLU A 404 1.67 8.27 2.50
CA GLU A 404 2.01 9.39 3.35
C GLU A 404 2.19 9.01 4.83
N THR A 405 1.48 7.99 5.29
CA THR A 405 1.59 7.55 6.69
C THR A 405 2.72 6.55 6.94
N GLY A 406 3.17 5.86 5.89
CA GLY A 406 4.26 4.88 5.95
C GLY A 406 3.94 3.58 6.71
N GLY A 407 2.80 3.52 7.40
CA GLY A 407 2.32 2.34 8.12
C GLY A 407 0.87 2.48 8.52
N ILE A 408 0.29 1.39 9.07
CA ILE A 408 -1.12 1.27 9.44
C ILE A 408 -1.47 2.25 10.55
N MET A 409 -2.59 2.97 10.37
CA MET A 409 -3.08 4.00 11.28
C MET A 409 -4.34 3.57 12.05
N LEU A 410 -5.24 2.86 11.37
CA LEU A 410 -6.45 2.29 11.95
C LEU A 410 -6.53 0.81 11.57
N SER A 411 -6.80 -0.06 12.53
CA SER A 411 -7.03 -1.50 12.32
C SER A 411 -7.49 -2.17 13.60
N SER A 412 -8.19 -3.29 13.51
CA SER A 412 -8.21 -4.26 14.59
C SER A 412 -6.81 -4.87 14.79
N LEU A 413 -6.54 -5.36 15.99
CA LEU A 413 -5.38 -6.18 16.30
C LEU A 413 -5.83 -7.64 16.34
N ALA A 414 -5.24 -8.50 15.52
CA ALA A 414 -5.72 -9.86 15.29
C ALA A 414 -5.92 -10.65 16.60
N GLY A 415 -7.18 -11.01 16.89
CA GLY A 415 -7.54 -11.75 18.10
C GLY A 415 -7.38 -11.00 19.44
N VAL A 416 -7.09 -9.69 19.39
CA VAL A 416 -6.91 -8.81 20.55
C VAL A 416 -8.05 -7.80 20.69
N THR A 417 -8.45 -7.18 19.58
CA THR A 417 -9.61 -6.29 19.52
C THR A 417 -10.62 -6.84 18.53
N ASP A 418 -11.90 -6.53 18.74
CA ASP A 418 -12.96 -6.96 17.82
C ASP A 418 -12.72 -6.43 16.41
N ASP A 419 -12.93 -7.29 15.41
CA ASP A 419 -13.11 -6.90 14.03
C ASP A 419 -14.59 -6.63 13.72
N LYS A 420 -14.86 -5.87 12.69
CA LYS A 420 -16.22 -5.51 12.30
C LYS A 420 -16.29 -5.27 10.80
N PRO A 421 -17.24 -5.89 10.09
CA PRO A 421 -17.42 -5.65 8.66
C PRO A 421 -17.49 -4.16 8.31
N THR A 422 -16.77 -3.74 7.28
CA THR A 422 -16.70 -2.36 6.77
C THR A 422 -15.99 -1.33 7.67
N TYR A 423 -15.47 -1.73 8.81
CA TYR A 423 -14.77 -0.84 9.74
C TYR A 423 -13.28 -1.17 9.81
N ALA A 424 -12.44 -0.14 9.69
CA ALA A 424 -11.02 -0.24 10.04
C ALA A 424 -10.80 -0.30 11.56
N THR A 425 -11.84 -0.13 12.34
CA THR A 425 -11.97 -0.30 13.78
C THR A 425 -11.11 0.65 14.62
N LYS A 426 -10.06 0.17 15.30
CA LYS A 426 -9.38 0.93 16.37
C LYS A 426 -8.20 1.76 15.84
N PRO A 427 -7.91 2.91 16.46
CA PRO A 427 -6.64 3.59 16.24
C PRO A 427 -5.46 2.69 16.61
N MET A 428 -4.41 2.74 15.81
CA MET A 428 -3.14 2.15 16.23
C MET A 428 -2.63 2.85 17.51
N ILE A 429 -1.99 2.07 18.36
CA ILE A 429 -1.37 2.60 19.59
C ILE A 429 -0.35 3.68 19.20
N GLY A 430 -0.49 4.89 19.75
CA GLY A 430 0.32 6.06 19.42
C GLY A 430 -0.30 6.99 18.36
N ILE A 431 -1.48 6.68 17.83
CA ILE A 431 -2.18 7.50 16.84
C ILE A 431 -3.37 8.19 17.48
N GLN A 432 -3.55 9.48 17.20
CA GLN A 432 -4.62 10.33 17.73
C GLN A 432 -5.55 10.82 16.61
N PRO A 433 -6.44 9.97 16.08
CA PRO A 433 -7.40 10.40 15.08
C PRO A 433 -8.53 11.20 15.72
N VAL A 434 -9.08 12.15 14.98
CA VAL A 434 -10.28 12.91 15.31
C VAL A 434 -11.14 13.07 14.07
N LEU A 435 -12.42 13.35 14.27
CA LEU A 435 -13.33 13.75 13.21
C LEU A 435 -13.59 15.26 13.32
N LEU A 436 -13.48 15.96 12.20
CA LEU A 436 -13.71 17.39 12.11
C LEU A 436 -14.97 17.68 11.28
N ASP A 437 -15.70 18.74 11.65
CA ASP A 437 -16.70 19.32 10.76
C ASP A 437 -16.04 20.19 9.67
N ASN A 438 -16.83 20.73 8.75
CA ASN A 438 -16.34 21.58 7.66
C ASN A 438 -15.65 22.88 8.13
N ASN A 439 -15.86 23.27 9.40
CA ASN A 439 -15.23 24.45 10.02
C ASN A 439 -13.97 24.08 10.81
N GLY A 440 -13.58 22.81 10.84
CA GLY A 440 -12.43 22.31 11.58
C GLY A 440 -12.68 22.10 13.08
N LYS A 441 -13.95 22.10 13.52
CA LYS A 441 -14.31 21.78 14.90
C LYS A 441 -14.43 20.26 15.08
N GLU A 442 -13.89 19.75 16.19
CA GLU A 442 -13.98 18.32 16.52
C GLU A 442 -15.44 17.88 16.76
N ILE A 443 -15.80 16.75 16.14
CA ILE A 443 -17.09 16.07 16.28
C ILE A 443 -16.92 15.01 17.37
N SER A 444 -17.80 15.05 18.37
CA SER A 444 -17.85 14.05 19.46
C SER A 444 -19.05 13.11 19.37
N GLU A 445 -20.00 13.40 18.47
CA GLU A 445 -21.19 12.56 18.27
C GLU A 445 -20.83 11.29 17.51
N PHE A 446 -21.36 10.15 17.96
CA PHE A 446 -21.26 8.86 17.28
C PHE A 446 -22.14 8.81 16.04
N ASP A 447 -21.77 7.93 15.10
CA ASP A 447 -22.47 7.68 13.84
C ASP A 447 -22.67 8.94 12.98
N LYS A 448 -21.91 10.00 13.28
CA LYS A 448 -21.87 11.24 12.51
C LYS A 448 -20.62 11.27 11.65
N GLU A 449 -20.84 11.45 10.36
CA GLU A 449 -19.73 11.57 9.41
C GLU A 449 -18.97 12.87 9.60
N GLY A 450 -17.65 12.78 9.54
CA GLY A 450 -16.73 13.90 9.63
C GLY A 450 -15.48 13.70 8.79
N ILE A 451 -14.66 14.72 8.75
CA ILE A 451 -13.37 14.70 8.09
C ILE A 451 -12.37 14.06 9.04
N LEU A 452 -11.73 12.98 8.62
CA LEU A 452 -10.68 12.33 9.39
C LEU A 452 -9.44 13.23 9.46
N ALA A 453 -8.91 13.43 10.65
CA ALA A 453 -7.68 14.17 10.87
C ALA A 453 -6.84 13.53 12.00
N ILE A 454 -5.52 13.75 11.99
CA ILE A 454 -4.62 13.21 13.02
C ILE A 454 -3.97 14.37 13.77
N LYS A 455 -4.06 14.34 15.12
CA LYS A 455 -3.62 15.43 15.99
C LYS A 455 -2.14 15.45 16.32
N TYR A 456 -1.46 14.32 16.24
CA TYR A 456 -0.09 14.18 16.72
C TYR A 456 0.75 13.44 15.66
N PRO A 457 2.02 13.84 15.42
CA PRO A 457 2.85 13.16 14.47
C PRO A 457 3.25 11.76 14.96
N TRP A 458 3.47 10.86 14.01
CA TRP A 458 3.93 9.48 14.28
C TRP A 458 5.27 9.24 13.55
N PRO A 459 6.06 8.25 14.00
CA PRO A 459 7.44 8.12 13.54
C PRO A 459 7.62 7.92 12.02
N SER A 460 6.75 7.17 11.35
CA SER A 460 6.82 6.91 9.90
C SER A 460 6.13 7.94 9.00
N MET A 461 5.61 9.02 9.57
CA MET A 461 5.02 10.10 8.79
C MET A 461 5.98 10.57 7.70
N ALA A 462 5.49 10.70 6.45
CA ALA A 462 6.31 11.23 5.37
C ALA A 462 6.83 12.63 5.71
N ARG A 463 8.08 12.89 5.38
CA ARG A 463 8.72 14.16 5.74
C ARG A 463 8.39 15.30 4.81
N THR A 464 8.17 14.96 3.54
CA THR A 464 7.88 15.97 2.50
C THR A 464 7.44 15.29 1.19
N ILE A 465 7.05 16.10 0.22
CA ILE A 465 7.07 15.74 -1.20
C ILE A 465 8.44 16.15 -1.74
N TYR A 466 9.14 15.22 -2.39
CA TYR A 466 10.48 15.45 -2.93
C TYR A 466 10.49 16.68 -3.84
N GLY A 467 11.47 17.55 -3.62
CA GLY A 467 11.61 18.81 -4.35
C GLY A 467 10.51 19.86 -4.13
N ASN A 468 9.44 19.57 -3.34
CA ASN A 468 8.31 20.49 -3.21
C ASN A 468 7.62 20.44 -1.85
N HIS A 469 8.29 20.92 -0.80
CA HIS A 469 7.74 20.98 0.56
C HIS A 469 6.48 21.85 0.66
N GLN A 470 6.39 22.93 -0.12
CA GLN A 470 5.19 23.79 -0.12
C GLN A 470 3.94 23.02 -0.58
N ARG A 471 4.08 22.11 -1.57
CA ARG A 471 2.97 21.24 -1.99
C ARG A 471 2.56 20.26 -0.89
N TYR A 472 3.52 19.74 -0.12
CA TYR A 472 3.24 18.89 1.05
C TYR A 472 2.40 19.66 2.07
N LYS A 473 2.82 20.88 2.43
CA LYS A 473 2.07 21.77 3.32
C LYS A 473 0.65 22.04 2.81
N ASN A 474 0.52 22.41 1.56
CA ASN A 474 -0.77 22.78 0.98
C ASN A 474 -1.75 21.62 0.93
N VAL A 475 -1.29 20.40 0.65
CA VAL A 475 -2.14 19.23 0.47
C VAL A 475 -2.60 18.66 1.81
N TYR A 476 -1.71 18.61 2.82
CA TYR A 476 -1.97 17.83 4.03
C TYR A 476 -2.17 18.64 5.30
N PHE A 477 -1.89 19.96 5.28
CA PHE A 477 -1.93 20.78 6.51
C PHE A 477 -2.65 22.12 6.37
N ALA A 478 -2.83 22.63 5.13
CA ALA A 478 -3.40 23.96 4.95
C ALA A 478 -4.91 24.01 5.22
N ALA A 479 -5.64 22.93 4.93
CA ALA A 479 -7.10 22.90 5.10
C ALA A 479 -7.52 22.94 6.58
N TYR A 480 -6.76 22.26 7.45
CA TYR A 480 -7.05 22.16 8.89
C TYR A 480 -5.76 22.39 9.69
N PRO A 481 -5.42 23.66 10.02
CA PRO A 481 -4.20 23.98 10.77
C PRO A 481 -4.12 23.24 12.10
N GLY A 482 -2.95 22.69 12.41
CA GLY A 482 -2.73 21.89 13.62
C GLY A 482 -3.06 20.41 13.50
N TYR A 483 -3.50 19.95 12.33
CA TYR A 483 -3.83 18.55 12.04
C TYR A 483 -3.16 18.07 10.75
N TYR A 484 -2.85 16.78 10.70
CA TYR A 484 -2.61 16.13 9.42
C TYR A 484 -3.96 15.72 8.81
N PHE A 485 -4.20 16.14 7.57
CA PHE A 485 -5.40 15.87 6.80
C PHE A 485 -5.13 14.83 5.71
N PRO A 486 -5.57 13.57 5.85
CA PRO A 486 -5.36 12.51 4.86
C PRO A 486 -6.22 12.65 3.59
N GLY A 487 -7.26 13.49 3.65
CA GLY A 487 -8.25 13.63 2.58
C GLY A 487 -9.33 12.56 2.59
N ASP A 488 -9.52 11.87 3.71
CA ASP A 488 -10.55 10.85 3.89
C ASP A 488 -11.61 11.31 4.89
N GLY A 489 -12.86 10.90 4.66
CA GLY A 489 -13.96 11.00 5.60
C GLY A 489 -14.09 9.75 6.43
N ALA A 490 -14.64 9.88 7.63
CA ALA A 490 -14.91 8.76 8.50
C ALA A 490 -16.07 9.05 9.47
N LEU A 491 -16.57 7.99 10.11
CA LEU A 491 -17.45 8.08 11.27
C LEU A 491 -16.94 7.14 12.37
N THR A 492 -17.39 7.35 13.60
CA THR A 492 -17.13 6.47 14.75
C THR A 492 -18.43 5.93 15.30
N ASP A 493 -18.47 4.65 15.66
CA ASP A 493 -19.58 4.07 16.44
C ASP A 493 -19.41 4.33 17.94
N SER A 494 -20.42 3.94 18.73
CA SER A 494 -20.43 4.09 20.20
C SER A 494 -19.32 3.31 20.93
N LYS A 495 -18.68 2.36 20.26
CA LYS A 495 -17.51 1.63 20.78
C LYS A 495 -16.18 2.28 20.38
N GLY A 496 -16.21 3.40 19.63
CA GLY A 496 -15.02 4.09 19.12
C GLY A 496 -14.34 3.36 17.97
N ASN A 497 -15.09 2.57 17.20
CA ASN A 497 -14.58 1.97 15.98
C ASN A 497 -14.74 2.95 14.81
N TYR A 498 -13.69 3.12 14.02
CA TYR A 498 -13.66 3.99 12.84
C TYR A 498 -14.11 3.23 11.59
N ARG A 499 -15.02 3.82 10.84
CA ARG A 499 -15.38 3.43 9.48
C ARG A 499 -14.95 4.53 8.52
N ILE A 500 -14.19 4.17 7.48
CA ILE A 500 -13.83 5.09 6.42
C ILE A 500 -15.01 5.21 5.45
N THR A 501 -15.47 6.43 5.20
CA THR A 501 -16.65 6.70 4.33
C THR A 501 -16.25 7.09 2.91
N GLY A 502 -14.95 7.22 2.65
CA GLY A 502 -14.41 7.55 1.32
C GLY A 502 -13.52 8.79 1.36
N ARG A 503 -13.16 9.28 0.17
CA ARG A 503 -12.39 10.52 0.02
C ARG A 503 -13.28 11.74 0.27
N VAL A 504 -12.76 12.76 0.98
CA VAL A 504 -13.47 14.03 1.20
C VAL A 504 -13.74 14.75 -0.13
N ASP A 505 -12.83 14.63 -1.10
CA ASP A 505 -13.02 15.13 -2.46
C ASP A 505 -14.01 14.27 -3.30
N ASP A 506 -14.41 13.10 -2.79
CA ASP A 506 -15.49 12.25 -3.33
C ASP A 506 -16.82 12.42 -2.56
N VAL A 507 -16.84 13.17 -1.45
CA VAL A 507 -18.08 13.57 -0.78
C VAL A 507 -18.84 14.56 -1.67
N VAL A 508 -20.11 14.28 -1.94
CA VAL A 508 -20.94 15.09 -2.80
C VAL A 508 -21.97 15.84 -1.95
N ILE A 509 -21.99 17.16 -2.07
CA ILE A 509 -23.01 17.97 -1.40
C ILE A 509 -24.24 18.02 -2.28
N VAL A 510 -25.27 17.25 -1.97
CA VAL A 510 -26.54 17.23 -2.68
C VAL A 510 -27.58 17.94 -1.83
N SER A 511 -28.16 19.03 -2.37
CA SER A 511 -29.20 19.81 -1.66
C SER A 511 -28.83 20.18 -0.21
N GLY A 512 -27.55 20.50 0.04
CA GLY A 512 -27.05 20.89 1.36
C GLY A 512 -26.66 19.74 2.30
N HIS A 513 -26.76 18.49 1.86
CA HIS A 513 -26.36 17.31 2.61
C HIS A 513 -25.07 16.71 2.05
N ASN A 514 -24.12 16.42 2.94
CA ASN A 514 -22.89 15.72 2.59
C ASN A 514 -23.20 14.22 2.43
N LEU A 515 -22.93 13.68 1.26
CA LEU A 515 -23.12 12.26 0.94
C LEU A 515 -21.77 11.65 0.56
N GLY A 516 -21.28 10.74 1.39
CA GLY A 516 -20.14 9.90 1.05
C GLY A 516 -20.50 8.94 -0.09
N THR A 517 -19.60 8.77 -1.06
CA THR A 517 -19.85 7.86 -2.19
C THR A 517 -19.79 6.39 -1.80
N ALA A 518 -18.90 6.03 -0.87
CA ALA A 518 -18.71 4.63 -0.47
C ALA A 518 -19.97 3.98 0.13
N PRO A 519 -20.73 4.59 1.06
CA PRO A 519 -21.99 4.02 1.54
C PRO A 519 -23.02 3.79 0.45
N ILE A 520 -23.04 4.67 -0.58
CA ILE A 520 -23.97 4.53 -1.71
C ILE A 520 -23.53 3.37 -2.61
N GLU A 521 -22.24 3.25 -2.87
CA GLU A 521 -21.64 2.14 -3.62
C GLU A 521 -21.90 0.81 -2.90
N ASP A 522 -21.75 0.77 -1.57
CA ASP A 522 -22.08 -0.41 -0.76
C ASP A 522 -23.55 -0.82 -0.95
N ALA A 523 -24.48 0.16 -0.87
CA ALA A 523 -25.92 -0.10 -1.08
C ALA A 523 -26.23 -0.61 -2.49
N ILE A 524 -25.55 -0.08 -3.52
CA ILE A 524 -25.68 -0.56 -4.91
C ILE A 524 -25.15 -2.00 -5.04
N ASN A 525 -24.00 -2.28 -4.43
CA ASN A 525 -23.32 -3.58 -4.53
C ASN A 525 -24.07 -4.72 -3.79
N LEU A 526 -25.04 -4.39 -2.92
CA LEU A 526 -25.94 -5.40 -2.32
C LEU A 526 -26.92 -6.00 -3.33
N HIS A 527 -27.06 -5.41 -4.52
CA HIS A 527 -27.96 -5.96 -5.53
C HIS A 527 -27.33 -7.17 -6.22
N GLU A 528 -28.05 -8.30 -6.29
CA GLU A 528 -27.55 -9.60 -6.76
C GLU A 528 -26.92 -9.59 -8.17
N ASN A 529 -27.39 -8.72 -9.06
CA ASN A 529 -26.88 -8.57 -10.42
C ASN A 529 -25.76 -7.52 -10.54
N VAL A 530 -25.34 -6.86 -9.46
CA VAL A 530 -24.26 -5.88 -9.48
C VAL A 530 -22.94 -6.52 -9.14
N VAL A 531 -21.96 -6.31 -10.00
CA VAL A 531 -20.59 -6.78 -9.82
C VAL A 531 -19.76 -5.78 -9.02
N GLU A 532 -19.89 -4.50 -9.39
CA GLU A 532 -19.14 -3.39 -8.80
C GLU A 532 -19.77 -2.07 -9.24
N SER A 533 -19.65 -1.06 -8.41
CA SER A 533 -20.12 0.28 -8.73
C SER A 533 -19.13 1.36 -8.33
N ALA A 534 -19.26 2.52 -8.94
CA ALA A 534 -18.58 3.75 -8.54
C ALA A 534 -19.55 4.92 -8.64
N VAL A 535 -19.63 5.72 -7.59
CA VAL A 535 -20.49 6.90 -7.52
C VAL A 535 -19.63 8.16 -7.52
N VAL A 536 -20.04 9.16 -8.30
CA VAL A 536 -19.39 10.47 -8.36
C VAL A 536 -20.42 11.59 -8.39
N GLY A 537 -20.03 12.74 -7.87
CA GLY A 537 -20.80 13.97 -8.03
C GLY A 537 -20.51 14.65 -9.36
N TYR A 538 -21.50 15.35 -9.89
CA TYR A 538 -21.37 16.25 -11.03
C TYR A 538 -22.22 17.51 -10.82
N PRO A 539 -21.85 18.67 -11.44
CA PRO A 539 -22.62 19.90 -11.31
C PRO A 539 -24.06 19.75 -11.80
N HIS A 540 -25.03 20.31 -11.02
CA HIS A 540 -26.45 20.27 -11.34
C HIS A 540 -27.11 21.61 -11.01
N ASP A 541 -27.83 22.19 -11.95
CA ASP A 541 -28.34 23.57 -11.87
C ASP A 541 -29.25 23.83 -10.65
N ILE A 542 -30.03 22.83 -10.20
CA ILE A 542 -30.99 22.99 -9.10
C ILE A 542 -30.42 22.50 -7.77
N LYS A 543 -29.68 21.40 -7.77
CA LYS A 543 -29.20 20.73 -6.55
C LYS A 543 -27.81 21.17 -6.12
N GLY A 544 -27.14 22.02 -6.92
CA GLY A 544 -25.71 22.32 -6.81
C GLY A 544 -24.85 21.18 -7.36
N ASN A 545 -25.00 19.99 -6.80
CA ASN A 545 -24.46 18.74 -7.35
C ASN A 545 -25.53 17.66 -7.38
N ALA A 546 -25.37 16.72 -8.30
CA ALA A 546 -26.14 15.50 -8.42
C ALA A 546 -25.21 14.28 -8.42
N LEU A 547 -25.78 13.11 -8.21
CA LEU A 547 -25.04 11.85 -8.17
C LEU A 547 -25.18 11.09 -9.49
N ARG A 548 -24.06 10.58 -10.01
CA ARG A 548 -24.04 9.61 -11.10
C ARG A 548 -23.35 8.34 -10.65
N ALA A 549 -24.04 7.21 -10.78
CA ALA A 549 -23.50 5.89 -10.52
C ALA A 549 -23.11 5.21 -11.83
N PHE A 550 -21.91 4.62 -11.85
CA PHE A 550 -21.41 3.74 -12.91
C PHE A 550 -21.42 2.33 -12.38
N VAL A 551 -22.16 1.43 -13.03
CA VAL A 551 -22.46 0.10 -12.49
C VAL A 551 -22.06 -0.99 -13.48
N ILE A 552 -21.32 -1.99 -13.03
CA ILE A 552 -21.00 -3.20 -13.78
C ILE A 552 -22.01 -4.28 -13.38
N LEU A 553 -22.70 -4.86 -14.35
CA LEU A 553 -23.66 -5.96 -14.11
C LEU A 553 -23.01 -7.33 -14.35
N LEU A 554 -23.53 -8.34 -13.66
CA LEU A 554 -23.17 -9.73 -13.88
C LEU A 554 -23.68 -10.23 -15.23
N ASP A 555 -24.92 -9.87 -15.60
CA ASP A 555 -25.53 -10.14 -16.90
C ASP A 555 -26.08 -8.80 -17.48
N GLU A 556 -25.51 -8.34 -18.59
CA GLU A 556 -25.96 -7.12 -19.27
C GLU A 556 -27.42 -7.22 -19.76
N LYS A 557 -27.96 -8.41 -19.96
CA LYS A 557 -29.36 -8.62 -20.37
C LYS A 557 -30.38 -8.31 -19.27
N ALA A 558 -29.94 -8.27 -18.01
CA ALA A 558 -30.79 -7.94 -16.86
C ALA A 558 -31.09 -6.44 -16.72
N SER A 559 -30.69 -5.59 -17.69
CA SER A 559 -30.66 -4.12 -17.56
C SER A 559 -32.03 -3.42 -17.56
N ILE A 560 -33.14 -4.09 -17.86
CA ILE A 560 -34.42 -3.43 -18.20
C ILE A 560 -35.07 -2.68 -17.02
N ASN A 561 -34.84 -3.11 -15.77
CA ASN A 561 -35.37 -2.45 -14.56
C ASN A 561 -34.30 -2.02 -13.55
N MET A 562 -33.04 -2.19 -13.87
CA MET A 562 -31.93 -1.99 -12.96
C MET A 562 -31.87 -0.59 -12.33
N ASP A 563 -32.18 0.46 -13.08
CA ASP A 563 -32.20 1.83 -12.56
C ASP A 563 -33.21 1.97 -11.40
N LYS A 564 -34.39 1.39 -11.54
CA LYS A 564 -35.44 1.41 -10.51
C LYS A 564 -35.06 0.55 -9.31
N GLU A 565 -34.61 -0.67 -9.55
CA GLU A 565 -34.24 -1.64 -8.50
C GLU A 565 -33.07 -1.13 -7.65
N ILE A 566 -32.02 -0.61 -8.26
CA ILE A 566 -30.88 0.00 -7.55
C ILE A 566 -31.33 1.24 -6.76
N LYS A 567 -32.18 2.12 -7.34
CA LYS A 567 -32.70 3.30 -6.63
C LYS A 567 -33.58 2.92 -5.44
N GLU A 568 -34.37 1.85 -5.57
CA GLU A 568 -35.16 1.31 -4.47
C GLU A 568 -34.28 0.71 -3.39
N GLN A 569 -33.25 -0.04 -3.75
CA GLN A 569 -32.26 -0.61 -2.84
C GLN A 569 -31.56 0.49 -2.03
N ILE A 570 -31.06 1.54 -2.68
CA ILE A 570 -30.41 2.69 -2.02
C ILE A 570 -31.39 3.41 -1.08
N SER A 571 -32.63 3.61 -1.53
CA SER A 571 -33.67 4.27 -0.73
C SER A 571 -33.98 3.51 0.55
N LYS A 572 -33.99 2.18 0.46
CA LYS A 572 -34.25 1.27 1.59
C LYS A 572 -33.07 1.22 2.55
N THR A 573 -31.84 1.26 2.05
CA THR A 573 -30.62 1.08 2.85
C THR A 573 -30.15 2.40 3.49
N ILE A 574 -30.21 3.52 2.76
CA ILE A 574 -29.67 4.82 3.19
C ILE A 574 -30.77 5.87 3.31
N GLY A 575 -31.69 5.91 2.33
CA GLY A 575 -32.74 6.91 2.23
C GLY A 575 -32.83 7.55 0.84
N PRO A 576 -33.95 8.19 0.51
CA PRO A 576 -34.22 8.70 -0.83
C PRO A 576 -33.26 9.80 -1.30
N ILE A 577 -32.59 10.51 -0.38
CA ILE A 577 -31.65 11.58 -0.71
C ILE A 577 -30.37 11.08 -1.38
N ALA A 578 -30.01 9.83 -1.11
CA ALA A 578 -28.78 9.20 -1.64
C ALA A 578 -28.98 8.57 -3.03
N LYS A 579 -30.19 8.66 -3.62
CA LYS A 579 -30.46 8.12 -4.96
C LYS A 579 -29.65 8.85 -6.02
N PRO A 580 -28.85 8.13 -6.84
CA PRO A 580 -28.23 8.73 -8.01
C PRO A 580 -29.29 9.23 -9.01
N ASP A 581 -29.05 10.41 -9.57
CA ASP A 581 -29.90 10.95 -10.63
C ASP A 581 -29.75 10.13 -11.90
N ILE A 582 -28.51 9.69 -12.19
CA ILE A 582 -28.16 8.88 -13.34
C ILE A 582 -27.50 7.60 -12.86
N ILE A 583 -27.97 6.45 -13.35
CA ILE A 583 -27.30 5.16 -13.25
C ILE A 583 -26.88 4.74 -14.65
N GLN A 584 -25.60 4.59 -14.87
CA GLN A 584 -25.04 4.19 -16.15
C GLN A 584 -24.43 2.78 -16.05
N ILE A 585 -24.96 1.85 -16.84
CA ILE A 585 -24.40 0.52 -16.97
C ILE A 585 -23.16 0.57 -17.87
N VAL A 586 -22.03 0.10 -17.33
CA VAL A 586 -20.73 0.17 -17.99
C VAL A 586 -20.05 -1.20 -18.04
N PRO A 587 -19.21 -1.48 -19.06
CA PRO A 587 -18.51 -2.77 -19.16
C PRO A 587 -17.35 -2.89 -18.17
N GLY A 588 -16.92 -1.81 -17.56
CA GLY A 588 -15.84 -1.76 -16.59
C GLY A 588 -15.67 -0.37 -15.99
N LEU A 589 -14.88 -0.27 -14.93
CA LEU A 589 -14.51 0.99 -14.29
C LEU A 589 -13.04 1.31 -14.58
N PRO A 590 -12.67 2.60 -14.77
CA PRO A 590 -11.28 2.99 -14.93
C PRO A 590 -10.54 2.76 -13.61
N LYS A 591 -9.61 1.81 -13.61
CA LYS A 591 -8.86 1.42 -12.42
C LYS A 591 -7.37 1.64 -12.62
N THR A 592 -6.69 1.99 -11.52
CA THR A 592 -5.24 1.87 -11.47
C THR A 592 -4.84 0.40 -11.54
N ARG A 593 -3.58 0.13 -11.81
CA ARG A 593 -3.05 -1.24 -11.82
C ARG A 593 -3.05 -1.91 -10.43
N SER A 594 -3.19 -1.11 -9.36
CA SER A 594 -3.45 -1.61 -8.00
C SER A 594 -4.93 -1.93 -7.71
N GLY A 595 -5.81 -1.79 -8.71
CA GLY A 595 -7.26 -2.04 -8.57
C GLY A 595 -8.08 -0.84 -8.09
N LYS A 596 -7.45 0.27 -7.69
CA LYS A 596 -8.16 1.47 -7.20
C LYS A 596 -8.90 2.18 -8.34
N ILE A 597 -10.19 2.44 -8.14
CA ILE A 597 -11.04 3.18 -9.10
C ILE A 597 -10.55 4.62 -9.23
N MET A 598 -10.35 5.08 -10.45
CA MET A 598 -9.95 6.47 -10.76
C MET A 598 -11.17 7.37 -10.90
N ARG A 599 -11.83 7.69 -9.78
CA ARG A 599 -13.07 8.52 -9.73
C ARG A 599 -12.90 9.88 -10.39
N ARG A 600 -11.68 10.42 -10.41
CA ARG A 600 -11.37 11.65 -11.13
C ARG A 600 -11.78 11.59 -12.61
N ILE A 601 -11.56 10.46 -13.27
CA ILE A 601 -11.95 10.26 -14.68
C ILE A 601 -13.47 10.18 -14.78
N LEU A 602 -14.11 9.42 -13.90
CA LEU A 602 -15.58 9.28 -13.87
C LEU A 602 -16.27 10.63 -13.60
N ARG A 603 -15.72 11.47 -12.71
CA ARG A 603 -16.24 12.83 -12.47
C ARG A 603 -16.17 13.69 -13.72
N LYS A 604 -15.07 13.66 -14.44
CA LYS A 604 -14.93 14.39 -15.70
C LYS A 604 -15.95 13.93 -16.75
N ILE A 605 -16.12 12.62 -16.90
CA ILE A 605 -17.15 12.03 -17.76
C ILE A 605 -18.56 12.47 -17.30
N ALA A 606 -18.86 12.41 -16.01
CA ALA A 606 -20.15 12.81 -15.46
C ALA A 606 -20.44 14.29 -15.68
N SER A 607 -19.41 15.15 -15.69
CA SER A 607 -19.50 16.58 -15.98
C SER A 607 -19.51 16.90 -17.48
N GLY A 608 -19.53 15.89 -18.36
CA GLY A 608 -19.61 16.06 -19.82
C GLY A 608 -18.28 16.27 -20.54
N GLU A 609 -17.14 16.15 -19.84
CA GLU A 609 -15.83 16.22 -20.50
C GLU A 609 -15.60 14.95 -21.34
N LYS A 610 -15.15 15.14 -22.60
CA LYS A 610 -14.86 14.05 -23.55
C LYS A 610 -13.36 13.83 -23.78
N GLU A 611 -12.53 14.76 -23.32
CA GLU A 611 -11.08 14.79 -23.50
C GLU A 611 -10.41 15.33 -22.22
N ASN A 612 -9.08 15.33 -22.17
CA ASN A 612 -8.29 15.90 -21.06
C ASN A 612 -8.52 15.26 -19.70
N PHE A 613 -8.57 13.93 -19.65
CA PHE A 613 -8.71 13.18 -18.39
C PHE A 613 -7.49 13.25 -17.47
N GLY A 614 -6.45 14.01 -17.82
CA GLY A 614 -5.17 14.11 -17.12
C GLY A 614 -4.33 12.82 -17.28
N ASP A 615 -3.43 12.55 -16.33
CA ASP A 615 -2.59 11.36 -16.40
C ASP A 615 -3.42 10.06 -16.33
N ILE A 616 -3.49 9.36 -17.46
CA ILE A 616 -4.14 8.04 -17.61
C ILE A 616 -3.09 6.91 -17.76
N SER A 617 -1.80 7.23 -17.67
CA SER A 617 -0.70 6.27 -17.88
C SER A 617 -0.68 5.13 -16.85
N THR A 618 -1.32 5.35 -15.71
CA THR A 618 -1.43 4.38 -14.61
C THR A 618 -2.67 3.49 -14.70
N LEU A 619 -3.53 3.68 -15.72
CA LEU A 619 -4.72 2.85 -15.90
C LEU A 619 -4.36 1.40 -16.27
N LEU A 620 -5.09 0.47 -15.67
CA LEU A 620 -5.04 -0.95 -16.03
C LEU A 620 -5.70 -1.21 -17.39
N ASN A 621 -6.79 -0.49 -17.67
CA ASN A 621 -7.70 -0.67 -18.80
C ASN A 621 -8.06 0.68 -19.44
N PRO A 622 -7.12 1.38 -20.11
CA PRO A 622 -7.38 2.71 -20.67
C PRO A 622 -8.51 2.75 -21.71
N GLU A 623 -8.76 1.63 -22.39
CA GLU A 623 -9.85 1.47 -23.36
C GLU A 623 -11.25 1.63 -22.73
N VAL A 624 -11.39 1.31 -21.46
CA VAL A 624 -12.68 1.42 -20.73
C VAL A 624 -13.20 2.87 -20.71
N VAL A 625 -12.31 3.85 -20.68
CA VAL A 625 -12.69 5.27 -20.70
C VAL A 625 -13.48 5.60 -21.98
N LYS A 626 -12.99 5.12 -23.13
CA LYS A 626 -13.71 5.30 -24.42
C LYS A 626 -15.03 4.54 -24.44
N GLN A 627 -15.07 3.34 -23.87
CA GLN A 627 -16.30 2.53 -23.82
C GLN A 627 -17.38 3.19 -22.94
N ILE A 628 -17.00 3.82 -21.82
CA ILE A 628 -17.92 4.56 -20.95
C ILE A 628 -18.46 5.79 -21.69
N LEU A 629 -17.60 6.55 -22.39
CA LEU A 629 -18.00 7.72 -23.16
C LEU A 629 -18.98 7.39 -24.30
N ASN A 630 -18.80 6.25 -24.97
CA ASN A 630 -19.67 5.81 -26.07
C ASN A 630 -21.06 5.36 -25.60
N LYS A 631 -21.22 5.01 -24.32
CA LYS A 631 -22.49 4.65 -23.69
C LYS A 631 -23.11 5.82 -22.88
N SER A 632 -22.51 7.03 -22.95
CA SER A 632 -22.91 8.23 -22.17
C SER A 632 -24.03 9.01 -22.87
#